data_897b86e0595a94393253220836fdb01e
#
_entry.id   897b86e0595a94393253220836fdb01e
#
_cell.length_a   1.000
_cell.length_b   1.000
_cell.length_c   1.000
_cell.angle_alpha   90.00
_cell.angle_beta   90.00
_cell.angle_gamma   90.00
#
_symmetry.space_group_name_H-M   'P 1'
#
loop_
_entity.id
_entity.type
_entity.pdbx_description
1 polymer ?
#
loop_
_entity_poly.entity_id
_entity_poly.type
_entity_poly.pdbx_seq_one_letter_code
_entity_poly.pdbx_strand_id
1 'polypeptide(L)'
;MKILDLLKDVSIDVNATCSNKDEAIDTLVSLMAKQGNLNDQDVYKQGIYAREELSTTGIGEGIAIPHAQSEAVNAPGLAAMVVKDGVDYQSLDNQPAKLFFMIAVPKTGGNEHLQILAMLSQMLMDTDFKDSLINAQSVEEFMDLINQKEAAQKAKEEEKEEAQKEFTG
;
A
#
# COMPACT_ATOMS: atom_id res chain seq x y z
N MET A 1 -9.57 11.69 1.96
CA MET A 1 -9.19 10.45 1.25
C MET A 1 -8.88 9.36 2.27
N LYS A 2 -9.44 8.19 2.07
CA LYS A 2 -9.22 7.03 2.94
C LYS A 2 -8.55 5.92 2.13
N ILE A 3 -7.78 5.07 2.81
CA ILE A 3 -7.14 3.91 2.16
C ILE A 3 -8.18 3.01 1.48
N LEU A 4 -9.33 2.78 2.12
CA LEU A 4 -10.38 1.93 1.54
C LEU A 4 -11.16 2.59 0.39
N ASP A 5 -10.96 3.87 0.13
CA ASP A 5 -11.44 4.48 -1.12
C ASP A 5 -10.63 3.99 -2.33
N LEU A 6 -9.40 3.56 -2.09
CA LEU A 6 -8.43 3.18 -3.12
C LEU A 6 -8.18 1.68 -3.18
N LEU A 7 -8.25 1.00 -2.03
CA LEU A 7 -8.00 -0.43 -1.90
C LEU A 7 -9.33 -1.18 -1.96
N LYS A 8 -9.44 -2.07 -2.94
CA LYS A 8 -10.67 -2.84 -3.17
C LYS A 8 -10.45 -4.32 -2.84
N ASP A 9 -11.51 -5.04 -2.53
CA ASP A 9 -11.44 -6.47 -2.23
C ASP A 9 -10.77 -7.27 -3.36
N VAL A 10 -11.05 -6.93 -4.62
CA VAL A 10 -10.47 -7.59 -5.79
C VAL A 10 -8.96 -7.35 -5.95
N SER A 11 -8.42 -6.32 -5.30
CA SER A 11 -7.00 -5.98 -5.40
C SER A 11 -6.20 -6.41 -4.16
N ILE A 12 -6.72 -7.33 -3.35
CA ILE A 12 -6.06 -7.84 -2.15
C ILE A 12 -5.88 -9.36 -2.24
N ASP A 13 -4.68 -9.84 -1.90
CA ASP A 13 -4.39 -11.26 -1.75
C ASP A 13 -3.66 -11.46 -0.41
N VAL A 14 -4.32 -12.10 0.56
CA VAL A 14 -3.76 -12.31 1.90
C VAL A 14 -2.93 -13.59 2.02
N ASN A 15 -2.79 -14.35 0.94
CA ASN A 15 -2.06 -15.62 0.94
C ASN A 15 -1.33 -15.83 -0.38
N ALA A 16 -0.57 -14.81 -0.80
CA ALA A 16 0.20 -14.87 -2.03
C ALA A 16 1.48 -15.68 -1.82
N THR A 17 1.96 -16.28 -2.91
CA THR A 17 3.23 -16.99 -2.95
C THR A 17 4.09 -16.37 -4.05
N CYS A 18 5.24 -15.82 -3.68
CA CYS A 18 6.16 -15.20 -4.62
C CYS A 18 7.58 -15.67 -4.31
N SER A 19 8.32 -16.02 -5.35
CA SER A 19 9.68 -16.56 -5.21
C SER A 19 10.77 -15.48 -5.23
N ASN A 20 10.48 -14.32 -5.82
CA ASN A 20 11.45 -13.24 -5.98
C ASN A 20 10.74 -11.90 -6.15
N LYS A 21 11.54 -10.83 -6.18
CA LYS A 21 11.04 -9.45 -6.31
C LYS A 21 10.21 -9.23 -7.57
N ASP A 22 10.67 -9.73 -8.72
CA ASP A 22 9.97 -9.55 -9.98
C ASP A 22 8.59 -10.20 -9.94
N GLU A 23 8.52 -11.42 -9.39
CA GLU A 23 7.25 -12.13 -9.25
C GLU A 23 6.30 -11.39 -8.29
N ALA A 24 6.82 -10.80 -7.23
CA ALA A 24 6.03 -10.00 -6.30
C ALA A 24 5.44 -8.76 -7.01
N ILE A 25 6.24 -8.06 -7.79
CA ILE A 25 5.79 -6.90 -8.56
C ILE A 25 4.73 -7.31 -9.58
N ASP A 26 4.97 -8.39 -10.33
CA ASP A 26 4.04 -8.87 -11.35
C ASP A 26 2.69 -9.26 -10.74
N THR A 27 2.72 -9.93 -9.59
CA THR A 27 1.50 -10.30 -8.87
C THR A 27 0.71 -9.07 -8.43
N LEU A 28 1.39 -8.07 -7.88
CA LEU A 28 0.74 -6.82 -7.45
C LEU A 28 0.15 -6.05 -8.62
N VAL A 29 0.85 -5.99 -9.76
CA VAL A 29 0.33 -5.34 -10.96
C VAL A 29 -0.95 -6.02 -11.43
N SER A 30 -0.98 -7.36 -11.42
CA SER A 30 -2.18 -8.12 -11.77
C SER A 30 -3.34 -7.84 -10.82
N LEU A 31 -3.06 -7.72 -9.51
CA LEU A 31 -4.08 -7.34 -8.53
C LEU A 31 -4.62 -5.92 -8.78
N MET A 32 -3.73 -4.98 -9.07
CA MET A 32 -4.13 -3.61 -9.38
C MET A 32 -5.03 -3.57 -10.62
N ALA A 33 -4.68 -4.32 -11.65
CA ALA A 33 -5.44 -4.38 -12.91
C ALA A 33 -6.88 -4.85 -12.69
N LYS A 34 -7.15 -5.65 -11.67
CA LYS A 34 -8.50 -6.13 -11.36
C LYS A 34 -9.47 -5.01 -10.98
N GLN A 35 -8.95 -3.86 -10.55
CA GLN A 35 -9.79 -2.69 -10.28
C GLN A 35 -10.32 -2.02 -11.55
N GLY A 36 -9.72 -2.31 -12.71
CA GLY A 36 -10.11 -1.68 -13.96
C GLY A 36 -9.56 -0.26 -14.15
N ASN A 37 -8.61 0.16 -13.33
CA ASN A 37 -8.06 1.52 -13.37
C ASN A 37 -6.78 1.64 -14.21
N LEU A 38 -6.31 0.55 -14.81
CA LEU A 38 -5.15 0.57 -15.72
C LEU A 38 -5.63 0.47 -17.17
N ASN A 39 -5.18 1.40 -18.01
CA ASN A 39 -5.48 1.33 -19.45
C ASN A 39 -4.40 0.58 -20.24
N ASP A 40 -3.21 0.40 -19.65
CA ASP A 40 -2.12 -0.38 -20.23
C ASP A 40 -1.29 -0.97 -19.08
N GLN A 41 -1.54 -2.23 -18.79
CA GLN A 41 -0.91 -2.93 -17.66
C GLN A 41 0.62 -2.99 -17.81
N ASP A 42 1.12 -3.22 -19.03
CA ASP A 42 2.55 -3.32 -19.27
C ASP A 42 3.26 -1.97 -19.10
N VAL A 43 2.66 -0.90 -19.54
CA VAL A 43 3.21 0.45 -19.35
C VAL A 43 3.28 0.81 -17.88
N TYR A 44 2.22 0.51 -17.11
CA TYR A 44 2.25 0.74 -15.67
C TYR A 44 3.37 -0.08 -15.00
N LYS A 45 3.48 -1.35 -15.36
CA LYS A 45 4.51 -2.25 -14.81
C LYS A 45 5.92 -1.72 -15.10
N GLN A 46 6.16 -1.21 -16.31
CA GLN A 46 7.44 -0.59 -16.66
C GLN A 46 7.75 0.61 -15.75
N GLY A 47 6.74 1.39 -15.39
CA GLY A 47 6.86 2.51 -14.46
C GLY A 47 7.28 2.05 -13.06
N ILE A 48 6.73 0.95 -12.59
CA ILE A 48 7.11 0.34 -11.31
C ILE A 48 8.59 -0.08 -11.34
N TYR A 49 9.01 -0.80 -12.38
CA TYR A 49 10.40 -1.25 -12.50
C TYR A 49 11.37 -0.07 -12.62
N ALA A 50 11.01 0.97 -13.36
CA ALA A 50 11.83 2.16 -13.47
C ALA A 50 12.02 2.85 -12.11
N ARG A 51 10.96 2.91 -11.29
CA ARG A 51 11.05 3.46 -9.94
C ARG A 51 11.94 2.61 -9.03
N GLU A 52 11.84 1.28 -9.13
CA GLU A 52 12.67 0.37 -8.33
C GLU A 52 14.15 0.45 -8.70
N GLU A 53 14.49 0.77 -9.94
CA GLU A 53 15.88 0.96 -10.37
C GLU A 53 16.56 2.16 -9.68
N LEU A 54 15.80 3.17 -9.31
CA LEU A 54 16.34 4.34 -8.60
C LEU A 54 16.76 3.98 -7.17
N SER A 55 15.93 3.23 -6.48
CA SER A 55 16.18 2.68 -5.15
C SER A 55 15.03 1.76 -4.80
N THR A 56 15.29 0.75 -3.99
CA THR A 56 14.25 -0.19 -3.59
C THR A 56 13.13 0.51 -2.80
N THR A 57 11.88 0.07 -3.01
CA THR A 57 10.75 0.48 -2.18
C THR A 57 10.45 -0.50 -1.05
N GLY A 58 11.32 -1.48 -0.83
CA GLY A 58 11.33 -2.30 0.37
C GLY A 58 11.90 -1.49 1.52
N ILE A 59 11.02 -0.90 2.33
CA ILE A 59 11.41 0.07 3.37
C ILE A 59 11.93 -0.56 4.64
N GLY A 60 11.89 -1.89 4.74
CA GLY A 60 12.27 -2.62 5.93
C GLY A 60 11.06 -2.95 6.79
N GLU A 61 11.30 -3.61 7.92
CA GLU A 61 10.25 -4.05 8.86
C GLU A 61 9.22 -4.98 8.20
N GLY A 62 9.64 -5.70 7.16
CA GLY A 62 8.77 -6.61 6.42
C GLY A 62 7.82 -5.94 5.44
N ILE A 63 8.01 -4.66 5.13
CA ILE A 63 7.10 -3.86 4.31
C ILE A 63 7.76 -3.43 3.00
N ALA A 64 7.01 -3.50 1.90
CA ALA A 64 7.40 -2.91 0.62
C ALA A 64 6.22 -2.11 0.06
N ILE A 65 6.51 -0.95 -0.54
CA ILE A 65 5.49 -0.06 -1.09
C ILE A 65 5.88 0.36 -2.51
N PRO A 66 5.82 -0.57 -3.49
CA PRO A 66 6.05 -0.20 -4.88
C PRO A 66 5.00 0.80 -5.36
N HIS A 67 5.43 1.78 -6.14
CA HIS A 67 4.52 2.84 -6.60
C HIS A 67 4.99 3.45 -7.89
N ALA A 68 4.05 3.97 -8.68
CA ALA A 68 4.36 4.73 -9.89
C ALA A 68 3.23 5.68 -10.24
N GLN A 69 3.62 6.84 -10.78
CA GLN A 69 2.72 7.71 -11.54
C GLN A 69 2.85 7.31 -13.00
N SER A 70 1.72 7.13 -13.68
CA SER A 70 1.75 6.66 -15.06
C SER A 70 0.53 7.17 -15.84
N GLU A 71 0.75 7.51 -17.10
CA GLU A 71 -0.34 7.79 -18.03
C GLU A 71 -1.21 6.56 -18.31
N ALA A 72 -0.72 5.36 -17.95
CA ALA A 72 -1.48 4.12 -18.02
C ALA A 72 -2.49 3.95 -16.87
N VAL A 73 -2.53 4.88 -15.93
CA VAL A 73 -3.44 4.85 -14.78
C VAL A 73 -4.55 5.88 -14.99
N ASN A 74 -5.81 5.43 -15.00
CA ASN A 74 -6.98 6.29 -15.19
C ASN A 74 -7.49 6.92 -13.89
N ALA A 75 -7.32 6.21 -12.79
CA ALA A 75 -7.77 6.65 -11.47
C ALA A 75 -6.85 6.08 -10.40
N PRO A 76 -6.65 6.80 -9.28
CA PRO A 76 -5.82 6.29 -8.19
C PRO A 76 -6.33 4.97 -7.65
N GLY A 77 -5.42 4.08 -7.30
CA GLY A 77 -5.76 2.79 -6.71
C GLY A 77 -4.65 2.22 -5.87
N LEU A 78 -5.02 1.28 -5.01
CA LEU A 78 -4.10 0.49 -4.19
C LEU A 78 -4.33 -0.99 -4.44
N ALA A 79 -3.24 -1.75 -4.40
CA ALA A 79 -3.28 -3.19 -4.30
C ALA A 79 -2.48 -3.60 -3.07
N ALA A 80 -2.85 -4.71 -2.45
CA ALA A 80 -2.15 -5.20 -1.28
C ALA A 80 -2.02 -6.71 -1.34
N MET A 81 -0.91 -7.22 -0.80
CA MET A 81 -0.76 -8.67 -0.64
C MET A 81 0.09 -9.01 0.57
N VAL A 82 -0.12 -10.20 1.07
CA VAL A 82 0.68 -10.78 2.15
C VAL A 82 1.36 -12.03 1.61
N VAL A 83 2.68 -12.12 1.79
CA VAL A 83 3.48 -13.31 1.50
C VAL A 83 4.05 -13.75 2.84
N LYS A 84 3.39 -14.73 3.47
CA LYS A 84 3.71 -15.14 4.87
C LYS A 84 5.13 -15.67 5.02
N ASP A 85 5.65 -16.35 4.00
CA ASP A 85 7.01 -16.88 4.02
C ASP A 85 8.07 -15.80 3.73
N GLY A 86 7.64 -14.64 3.26
CA GLY A 86 8.52 -13.54 2.91
C GLY A 86 9.17 -13.69 1.54
N VAL A 87 9.61 -12.56 1.00
CA VAL A 87 10.27 -12.47 -0.31
C VAL A 87 11.50 -11.57 -0.17
N ASP A 88 12.60 -11.98 -0.77
CA ASP A 88 13.75 -11.09 -0.90
C ASP A 88 13.39 -9.98 -1.89
N TYR A 89 13.04 -8.81 -1.34
CA TYR A 89 12.67 -7.63 -2.11
C TYR A 89 13.82 -6.63 -2.22
N GLN A 90 15.02 -7.03 -1.80
CA GLN A 90 16.17 -6.13 -1.71
C GLN A 90 15.88 -4.95 -0.78
N SER A 91 15.19 -5.24 0.32
CA SER A 91 14.77 -4.22 1.30
C SER A 91 15.97 -3.53 1.94
N LEU A 92 15.75 -2.31 2.41
CA LEU A 92 16.81 -1.46 3.01
C LEU A 92 17.49 -2.11 4.21
N ASP A 93 16.76 -2.97 4.96
CA ASP A 93 17.28 -3.69 6.13
C ASP A 93 17.77 -5.10 5.81
N ASN A 94 17.79 -5.50 4.54
CA ASN A 94 18.16 -6.83 4.05
C ASN A 94 17.31 -7.97 4.62
N GLN A 95 16.10 -7.65 5.11
CA GLN A 95 15.15 -8.66 5.61
C GLN A 95 14.05 -8.91 4.60
N PRO A 96 13.42 -10.11 4.62
CA PRO A 96 12.33 -10.39 3.69
C PRO A 96 11.14 -9.44 3.88
N ALA A 97 10.47 -9.12 2.77
CA ALA A 97 9.21 -8.40 2.80
C ALA A 97 8.05 -9.39 2.86
N LYS A 98 7.05 -9.10 3.69
CA LYS A 98 5.86 -9.95 3.87
C LYS A 98 4.58 -9.21 3.58
N LEU A 99 4.55 -7.89 3.75
CA LEU A 99 3.39 -7.05 3.53
C LEU A 99 3.70 -6.04 2.44
N PHE A 100 2.84 -6.02 1.42
CA PHE A 100 3.03 -5.20 0.23
C PHE A 100 1.82 -4.31 -0.01
N PHE A 101 2.07 -3.03 -0.27
CA PHE A 101 1.06 -2.10 -0.78
C PHE A 101 1.60 -1.46 -2.05
N MET A 102 0.86 -1.60 -3.15
CA MET A 102 1.22 -0.97 -4.42
C MET A 102 0.33 0.24 -4.66
N ILE A 103 0.93 1.34 -5.09
CA ILE A 103 0.21 2.59 -5.37
C ILE A 103 0.25 2.87 -6.87
N ALA A 104 -0.92 3.09 -7.47
CA ALA A 104 -1.05 3.54 -8.85
C ALA A 104 -1.76 4.89 -8.86
N VAL A 105 -1.15 5.90 -9.47
CA VAL A 105 -1.79 7.22 -9.64
C VAL A 105 -1.60 7.72 -11.06
N PRO A 106 -2.56 8.49 -11.59
CA PRO A 106 -2.41 9.12 -12.90
C PRO A 106 -1.23 10.09 -12.91
N LYS A 107 -0.60 10.23 -14.06
CA LYS A 107 0.53 11.15 -14.25
C LYS A 107 0.13 12.60 -13.96
N THR A 108 -1.14 12.94 -14.15
CA THR A 108 -1.69 14.27 -13.90
C THR A 108 -2.12 14.50 -12.46
N GLY A 109 -1.95 13.51 -11.57
CA GLY A 109 -2.42 13.55 -10.18
C GLY A 109 -1.59 14.41 -9.22
N GLY A 110 -0.56 15.10 -9.69
CA GLY A 110 0.28 15.95 -8.84
C GLY A 110 1.03 15.15 -7.77
N ASN A 111 0.86 15.52 -6.50
CA ASN A 111 1.54 14.88 -5.37
C ASN A 111 0.69 13.80 -4.68
N GLU A 112 -0.37 13.33 -5.33
CA GLU A 112 -1.31 12.37 -4.74
C GLU A 112 -0.62 11.10 -4.27
N HIS A 113 0.34 10.57 -5.06
CA HIS A 113 1.10 9.38 -4.67
C HIS A 113 1.88 9.59 -3.37
N LEU A 114 2.39 10.81 -3.12
CA LEU A 114 3.12 11.11 -1.89
C LEU A 114 2.18 11.18 -0.68
N GLN A 115 0.96 11.67 -0.87
CA GLN A 115 -0.06 11.68 0.18
C GLN A 115 -0.46 10.27 0.59
N ILE A 116 -0.68 9.39 -0.39
CA ILE A 116 -1.03 7.99 -0.14
C ILE A 116 0.12 7.28 0.56
N LEU A 117 1.34 7.49 0.09
CA LEU A 117 2.55 6.91 0.68
C LEU A 117 2.70 7.33 2.15
N ALA A 118 2.47 8.62 2.45
CA ALA A 118 2.53 9.13 3.82
C ALA A 118 1.46 8.51 4.71
N MET A 119 0.23 8.37 4.22
CA MET A 119 -0.86 7.73 4.95
C MET A 119 -0.53 6.27 5.30
N LEU A 120 -0.05 5.51 4.32
CA LEU A 120 0.34 4.11 4.54
C LEU A 120 1.51 4.00 5.52
N SER A 121 2.52 4.82 5.34
CA SER A 121 3.70 4.79 6.21
C SER A 121 3.33 5.09 7.66
N GLN A 122 2.45 6.05 7.89
CA GLN A 122 1.99 6.42 9.23
C GLN A 122 1.21 5.27 9.88
N MET A 123 0.32 4.62 9.14
CA MET A 123 -0.45 3.48 9.66
C MET A 123 0.47 2.31 10.01
N LEU A 124 1.44 2.02 9.15
CA LEU A 124 2.31 0.86 9.28
C LEU A 124 3.45 1.04 10.28
N MET A 125 3.62 2.22 10.85
CA MET A 125 4.50 2.44 11.99
C MET A 125 3.99 1.72 13.25
N ASP A 126 2.70 1.45 13.33
CA ASP A 126 2.12 0.63 14.40
C ASP A 126 2.42 -0.83 14.12
N THR A 127 3.38 -1.39 14.85
CA THR A 127 3.86 -2.76 14.66
C THR A 127 2.76 -3.79 14.89
N ASP A 128 1.90 -3.58 15.90
CA ASP A 128 0.81 -4.51 16.20
C ASP A 128 -0.22 -4.52 15.06
N PHE A 129 -0.53 -3.37 14.50
CA PHE A 129 -1.41 -3.26 13.33
C PHE A 129 -0.81 -3.97 12.12
N LYS A 130 0.46 -3.71 11.83
CA LYS A 130 1.20 -4.36 10.73
C LYS A 130 1.16 -5.88 10.88
N ASP A 131 1.46 -6.39 12.07
CA ASP A 131 1.47 -7.83 12.33
C ASP A 131 0.08 -8.43 12.18
N SER A 132 -0.96 -7.71 12.59
CA SER A 132 -2.35 -8.14 12.39
C SER A 132 -2.70 -8.28 10.91
N LEU A 133 -2.23 -7.36 10.06
CA LEU A 133 -2.44 -7.45 8.61
C LEU A 133 -1.74 -8.67 8.02
N ILE A 134 -0.49 -8.94 8.44
CA ILE A 134 0.27 -10.10 7.96
C ILE A 134 -0.44 -11.41 8.36
N ASN A 135 -1.08 -11.44 9.52
CA ASN A 135 -1.75 -12.62 10.04
C ASN A 135 -3.24 -12.72 9.64
N ALA A 136 -3.75 -11.78 8.85
CA ALA A 136 -5.14 -11.82 8.39
C ALA A 136 -5.43 -13.11 7.62
N GLN A 137 -6.58 -13.73 7.91
CA GLN A 137 -6.98 -15.01 7.32
C GLN A 137 -7.86 -14.84 6.09
N SER A 138 -8.38 -13.63 5.86
CA SER A 138 -9.26 -13.36 4.72
C SER A 138 -9.10 -11.90 4.27
N VAL A 139 -9.52 -11.64 3.04
CA VAL A 139 -9.58 -10.28 2.49
C VAL A 139 -10.50 -9.41 3.34
N GLU A 140 -11.63 -9.94 3.79
CA GLU A 140 -12.58 -9.24 4.64
C GLU A 140 -11.93 -8.80 5.96
N GLU A 141 -11.22 -9.70 6.63
CA GLU A 141 -10.49 -9.39 7.86
C GLU A 141 -9.44 -8.30 7.62
N PHE A 142 -8.69 -8.40 6.53
CA PHE A 142 -7.69 -7.41 6.15
C PHE A 142 -8.31 -6.02 5.99
N MET A 143 -9.42 -5.93 5.28
CA MET A 143 -10.14 -4.67 5.07
C MET A 143 -10.72 -4.12 6.38
N ASP A 144 -11.29 -4.98 7.23
CA ASP A 144 -11.82 -4.59 8.53
C ASP A 144 -10.75 -4.00 9.44
N LEU A 145 -9.57 -4.58 9.45
CA LEU A 145 -8.43 -4.06 10.22
C LEU A 145 -8.04 -2.65 9.77
N ILE A 146 -7.99 -2.43 8.46
CA ILE A 146 -7.69 -1.10 7.92
C ILE A 146 -8.79 -0.11 8.29
N ASN A 147 -10.05 -0.51 8.15
CA ASN A 147 -11.18 0.35 8.48
C ASN A 147 -11.16 0.79 9.94
N GLN A 148 -10.89 -0.15 10.85
CA GLN A 148 -10.79 0.14 12.28
C GLN A 148 -9.61 1.08 12.57
N LYS A 149 -8.48 0.87 11.90
CA LYS A 149 -7.29 1.72 12.08
C LYS A 149 -7.54 3.15 11.60
N GLU A 150 -8.18 3.32 10.45
CA GLU A 150 -8.52 4.64 9.93
C GLU A 150 -9.52 5.36 10.84
N ALA A 151 -10.51 4.65 11.35
CA ALA A 151 -11.49 5.21 12.28
C ALA A 151 -10.83 5.67 13.59
N ALA A 152 -9.91 4.89 14.13
CA ALA A 152 -9.18 5.23 15.35
C ALA A 152 -8.26 6.45 15.14
N GLN A 153 -7.61 6.55 14.00
CA GLN A 153 -6.77 7.70 13.68
C GLN A 153 -7.59 8.97 13.52
N LYS A 154 -8.75 8.89 12.88
CA LYS A 154 -9.66 10.00 12.71
C LYS A 154 -10.17 10.52 14.06
N ALA A 155 -10.53 9.62 14.96
CA ALA A 155 -10.96 9.98 16.31
C ALA A 155 -9.87 10.72 17.09
N LYS A 156 -8.61 10.27 16.96
CA LYS A 156 -7.47 10.95 17.59
C LYS A 156 -7.23 12.35 17.03
N GLU A 157 -7.37 12.53 15.74
CA GLU A 157 -7.24 13.84 15.09
C GLU A 157 -8.33 14.81 15.56
N GLU A 158 -9.56 14.33 15.66
CA GLU A 158 -10.69 15.12 16.17
C GLU A 158 -10.47 15.54 17.63
N GLU A 159 -9.96 14.64 18.46
CA GLU A 159 -9.63 14.97 19.86
C GLU A 159 -8.53 16.03 19.96
N LYS A 160 -7.51 15.95 19.10
CA LYS A 160 -6.45 16.95 19.06
C LYS A 160 -6.96 18.31 18.61
N GLU A 161 -7.85 18.36 17.64
CA GLU A 161 -8.46 19.60 17.17
C GLU A 161 -9.32 20.24 18.24
N GLU A 162 -10.11 19.46 18.98
CA GLU A 162 -10.91 19.96 20.10
C GLU A 162 -10.02 20.48 21.23
N ALA A 163 -8.99 19.74 21.60
CA ALA A 163 -8.05 20.17 22.62
C ALA A 163 -7.35 21.48 22.23
N GLN A 164 -6.99 21.65 20.95
CA GLN A 164 -6.42 22.89 20.45
C GLN A 164 -7.39 24.04 20.49
N LYS A 165 -8.67 23.82 20.17
CA LYS A 165 -9.72 24.83 20.23
C LYS A 165 -9.96 25.29 21.66
N GLU A 166 -9.98 24.38 22.62
CA GLU A 166 -10.13 24.72 24.05
C GLU A 166 -8.94 25.53 24.56
N PHE A 167 -7.73 25.21 24.08
CA PHE A 167 -6.52 25.92 24.50
C PHE A 167 -6.43 27.34 23.90
N THR A 168 -6.93 27.54 22.67
CA THR A 168 -6.84 28.82 21.97
C THR A 168 -8.12 29.67 22.11
N GLY A 169 -9.18 29.09 22.57
CA GLY A 169 -10.45 29.75 22.78
C GLY A 169 -10.50 30.47 24.09
#